data_84abae55a04b51d65b9c1e53456be88f
#
_entry.id   84abae55a04b51d65b9c1e53456be88f
#
_cell.length_a   1.000
_cell.length_b   1.000
_cell.length_c   1.000
_cell.angle_alpha   90.00
_cell.angle_beta   90.00
_cell.angle_gamma   90.00
#
_symmetry.space_group_name_H-M   'P 1'
#
loop_
_entity.id
_entity.type
_entity.pdbx_description
1 polymer ?
#
loop_
_entity_poly.entity_id
_entity_poly.type
_entity_poly.pdbx_seq_one_letter_code
_entity_poly.pdbx_strand_id
1 'polypeptide(L)'
;KLGTTAKGIAPCYSDKMARVGVMAGSILEDDYIWDEELYGKVLCEGAQGFYLDIDWGDYPYVTSSHCTVGGAILNGVPPKAIRDIWGVAKVYETYVGSKLFEGVDPIFAKIREVGEEFGATTGRPRQVNWLDFDLLKMAININGVNKLVFNKMDVLDEIKTWNLYNGINMFEFTKSEDMQYWITEMLKDTDVDIVFSGNKDRI
;
A
#
# COMPACT_ATOMS: atom_id res chain seq x y z
N LYS A 1 -17.74 6.57 -12.88
CA LYS A 1 -17.63 6.71 -11.40
C LYS A 1 -16.46 5.85 -10.92
N LEU A 2 -15.53 6.44 -10.16
CA LEU A 2 -14.30 5.78 -9.71
C LEU A 2 -14.52 4.80 -8.53
N GLY A 3 -15.73 4.68 -7.99
CA GLY A 3 -16.03 3.81 -6.86
C GLY A 3 -15.49 4.32 -5.52
N THR A 4 -15.42 5.65 -5.35
CA THR A 4 -14.88 6.29 -4.13
C THR A 4 -15.70 5.96 -2.89
N THR A 5 -15.09 6.09 -1.71
CA THR A 5 -15.76 5.92 -0.41
C THR A 5 -16.62 7.13 -0.02
N ALA A 6 -16.58 8.22 -0.79
CA ALA A 6 -17.31 9.48 -0.57
C ALA A 6 -17.07 10.10 0.83
N LYS A 7 -15.85 10.04 1.34
CA LYS A 7 -15.45 10.60 2.65
C LYS A 7 -14.94 12.05 2.59
N GLY A 8 -15.11 12.74 1.45
CA GLY A 8 -14.79 14.17 1.33
C GLY A 8 -13.33 14.48 0.97
N ILE A 9 -12.47 13.51 0.75
CA ILE A 9 -11.05 13.74 0.46
C ILE A 9 -10.85 14.51 -0.85
N ALA A 10 -11.47 14.09 -1.96
CA ALA A 10 -11.31 14.75 -3.25
C ALA A 10 -11.82 16.20 -3.25
N PRO A 11 -13.03 16.52 -2.75
CA PRO A 11 -13.46 17.92 -2.64
C PRO A 11 -12.51 18.76 -1.79
N CYS A 12 -12.05 18.26 -0.64
CA CYS A 12 -11.14 18.99 0.24
C CYS A 12 -9.82 19.34 -0.48
N TYR A 13 -9.20 18.40 -1.19
CA TYR A 13 -8.00 18.68 -1.97
C TYR A 13 -8.27 19.61 -3.16
N SER A 14 -9.42 19.49 -3.82
CA SER A 14 -9.83 20.43 -4.89
C SER A 14 -9.92 21.86 -4.37
N ASP A 15 -10.58 22.06 -3.24
CA ASP A 15 -10.74 23.39 -2.63
C ASP A 15 -9.39 23.94 -2.14
N LYS A 16 -8.53 23.10 -1.59
CA LYS A 16 -7.17 23.47 -1.22
C LYS A 16 -6.37 23.97 -2.42
N MET A 17 -6.39 23.25 -3.54
CA MET A 17 -5.66 23.63 -4.75
C MET A 17 -6.25 24.88 -5.42
N ALA A 18 -7.57 25.03 -5.38
CA ALA A 18 -8.27 26.24 -5.82
C ALA A 18 -8.06 27.43 -4.87
N ARG A 19 -7.49 27.22 -3.69
CA ARG A 19 -7.28 28.23 -2.63
C ARG A 19 -8.57 28.85 -2.07
N VAL A 20 -9.64 28.05 -2.08
CA VAL A 20 -10.95 28.42 -1.50
C VAL A 20 -11.30 27.56 -0.28
N GLY A 21 -10.44 26.63 0.07
CA GLY A 21 -10.62 25.76 1.23
C GLY A 21 -10.57 26.52 2.55
N VAL A 22 -11.27 25.98 3.54
CA VAL A 22 -11.32 26.54 4.90
C VAL A 22 -10.31 25.79 5.77
N MET A 23 -9.49 26.52 6.51
CA MET A 23 -8.48 25.94 7.40
C MET A 23 -9.17 25.28 8.62
N ALA A 24 -8.67 24.11 9.03
CA ALA A 24 -9.23 23.38 10.17
C ALA A 24 -9.30 24.24 11.44
N GLY A 25 -8.26 25.01 11.76
CA GLY A 25 -8.21 25.89 12.93
C GLY A 25 -9.20 27.05 12.91
N SER A 26 -9.93 27.28 11.79
CA SER A 26 -11.00 28.29 11.75
C SER A 26 -12.39 27.72 12.01
N ILE A 27 -12.53 26.39 12.10
CA ILE A 27 -13.81 25.70 12.26
C ILE A 27 -13.82 24.66 13.38
N LEU A 28 -12.65 24.25 13.86
CA LEU A 28 -12.50 23.30 14.98
C LEU A 28 -12.05 24.04 16.23
N GLU A 29 -12.44 23.52 17.38
CA GLU A 29 -11.92 23.96 18.67
C GLU A 29 -10.44 23.56 18.82
N ASP A 30 -9.67 24.31 19.59
CA ASP A 30 -8.22 24.11 19.75
C ASP A 30 -7.87 22.71 20.23
N ASP A 31 -8.70 22.07 21.03
CA ASP A 31 -8.53 20.70 21.53
C ASP A 31 -8.44 19.63 20.42
N TYR A 32 -8.91 19.94 19.21
CA TYR A 32 -8.83 19.05 18.04
C TYR A 32 -7.64 19.34 17.11
N ILE A 33 -6.85 20.37 17.45
CA ILE A 33 -5.71 20.80 16.65
C ILE A 33 -4.43 20.47 17.42
N TRP A 34 -3.60 19.60 16.85
CA TRP A 34 -2.27 19.34 17.39
C TRP A 34 -1.32 20.45 16.96
N ASP A 35 -0.74 21.17 17.91
CA ASP A 35 0.21 22.27 17.69
C ASP A 35 1.53 22.09 18.46
N GLU A 36 1.72 20.96 19.15
CA GLU A 36 2.92 20.66 19.90
C GLU A 36 4.04 20.06 19.04
N GLU A 37 5.28 20.24 19.45
CA GLU A 37 6.40 19.58 18.79
C GLU A 37 6.39 18.07 19.06
N LEU A 38 6.77 17.29 18.04
CA LEU A 38 6.92 15.84 18.16
C LEU A 38 8.34 15.51 18.65
N TYR A 39 8.44 14.76 19.74
CA TYR A 39 9.71 14.33 20.33
C TYR A 39 9.92 12.83 20.26
N GLY A 40 11.18 12.39 20.22
CA GLY A 40 11.56 10.98 20.27
C GLY A 40 11.40 10.26 18.94
N LYS A 41 11.04 8.97 19.00
CA LYS A 41 10.79 8.16 17.82
C LYS A 41 9.32 8.31 17.40
N VAL A 42 9.10 8.77 16.17
CA VAL A 42 7.78 9.00 15.60
C VAL A 42 7.55 8.02 14.46
N LEU A 43 6.42 7.33 14.45
CA LEU A 43 5.95 6.54 13.33
C LEU A 43 4.98 7.38 12.49
N CYS A 44 5.32 7.59 11.23
CA CYS A 44 4.43 8.22 10.25
C CYS A 44 3.76 7.13 9.41
N GLU A 45 2.46 6.94 9.59
CA GLU A 45 1.67 6.00 8.79
C GLU A 45 0.86 6.77 7.76
N GLY A 46 1.13 6.54 6.46
CA GLY A 46 0.36 7.08 5.36
C GLY A 46 -0.93 6.29 5.14
N ALA A 47 -1.95 6.95 4.61
CA ALA A 47 -3.18 6.29 4.18
C ALA A 47 -3.03 5.68 2.78
N GLN A 48 -3.86 4.68 2.45
CA GLN A 48 -3.93 3.96 1.18
C GLN A 48 -2.63 3.20 0.87
N GLY A 49 -2.08 3.35 -0.33
CA GLY A 49 -0.85 2.68 -0.75
C GLY A 49 -0.30 3.27 -2.04
N PHE A 50 0.92 2.92 -2.41
CA PHE A 50 1.67 3.51 -3.51
C PHE A 50 0.90 3.54 -4.83
N TYR A 51 0.21 2.45 -5.20
CA TYR A 51 -0.54 2.38 -6.46
C TYR A 51 -1.83 3.21 -6.50
N LEU A 52 -2.20 3.80 -5.36
CA LEU A 52 -3.30 4.77 -5.25
C LEU A 52 -2.81 6.22 -5.16
N ASP A 53 -1.50 6.46 -5.17
CA ASP A 53 -0.93 7.81 -5.14
C ASP A 53 -1.41 8.62 -6.35
N ILE A 54 -1.70 9.92 -6.14
CA ILE A 54 -2.26 10.79 -7.18
C ILE A 54 -1.32 10.95 -8.38
N ASP A 55 -0.01 10.91 -8.17
CA ASP A 55 1.00 11.13 -9.20
C ASP A 55 1.65 9.82 -9.70
N TRP A 56 1.79 8.81 -8.83
CA TRP A 56 2.49 7.56 -9.11
C TRP A 56 1.57 6.36 -9.32
N GLY A 57 0.31 6.47 -8.95
CA GLY A 57 -0.68 5.40 -9.10
C GLY A 57 -1.23 5.29 -10.51
N ASP A 58 -2.15 4.35 -10.68
CA ASP A 58 -2.81 4.07 -11.96
C ASP A 58 -3.96 5.06 -12.22
N TYR A 59 -3.60 6.26 -12.66
CA TYR A 59 -4.57 7.32 -12.96
C TYR A 59 -5.57 6.89 -14.03
N PRO A 60 -6.90 7.14 -13.90
CA PRO A 60 -7.56 7.93 -12.85
C PRO A 60 -8.02 7.12 -11.62
N TYR A 61 -7.62 5.87 -11.46
CA TYR A 61 -8.04 4.97 -10.39
C TYR A 61 -7.21 5.15 -9.12
N VAL A 62 -7.00 6.38 -8.73
CA VAL A 62 -6.15 6.82 -7.62
C VAL A 62 -6.97 7.56 -6.56
N THR A 63 -6.36 7.78 -5.38
CA THR A 63 -6.88 8.74 -4.39
C THR A 63 -6.46 10.17 -4.77
N SER A 64 -7.00 11.17 -4.09
CA SER A 64 -6.64 12.59 -4.32
C SER A 64 -5.50 13.05 -3.42
N SER A 65 -4.73 12.14 -2.85
CA SER A 65 -3.66 12.43 -1.90
C SER A 65 -2.36 11.71 -2.25
N HIS A 66 -1.26 12.17 -1.65
CA HIS A 66 0.04 11.53 -1.78
C HIS A 66 0.17 10.36 -0.81
N CYS A 67 0.49 9.17 -1.34
CA CYS A 67 0.66 7.93 -0.60
C CYS A 67 2.13 7.49 -0.52
N THR A 68 3.04 8.35 -1.00
CA THR A 68 4.50 8.13 -0.93
C THR A 68 5.08 8.71 0.37
N VAL A 69 6.37 8.45 0.62
CA VAL A 69 7.13 9.09 1.71
C VAL A 69 7.04 10.63 1.65
N GLY A 70 6.84 11.19 0.46
CA GLY A 70 6.58 12.62 0.27
C GLY A 70 5.38 13.13 1.06
N GLY A 71 4.39 12.28 1.35
CA GLY A 71 3.26 12.63 2.21
C GLY A 71 3.67 13.03 3.63
N ALA A 72 4.67 12.37 4.21
CA ALA A 72 5.22 12.74 5.52
C ALA A 72 5.89 14.13 5.47
N ILE A 73 6.66 14.40 4.41
CA ILE A 73 7.33 15.69 4.21
C ILE A 73 6.32 16.82 4.04
N LEU A 74 5.26 16.60 3.27
CA LEU A 74 4.17 17.57 3.09
C LEU A 74 3.40 17.86 4.39
N ASN A 75 3.47 16.96 5.36
CA ASN A 75 2.91 17.14 6.70
C ASN A 75 3.91 17.68 7.73
N GLY A 76 5.06 18.20 7.28
CA GLY A 76 6.00 18.93 8.11
C GLY A 76 7.15 18.08 8.69
N VAL A 77 7.26 16.81 8.32
CA VAL A 77 8.40 15.97 8.74
C VAL A 77 9.65 16.39 7.96
N PRO A 78 10.72 16.89 8.63
CA PRO A 78 11.93 17.25 7.93
C PRO A 78 12.58 16.04 7.23
N PRO A 79 13.00 16.14 5.95
CA PRO A 79 13.61 15.00 5.24
C PRO A 79 14.77 14.35 6.00
N LYS A 80 15.58 15.14 6.72
CA LYS A 80 16.70 14.65 7.51
C LYS A 80 16.29 13.83 8.76
N ALA A 81 15.03 13.93 9.19
CA ALA A 81 14.50 13.18 10.33
C ALA A 81 14.05 11.76 9.91
N ILE A 82 13.77 11.55 8.63
CA ILE A 82 13.35 10.26 8.10
C ILE A 82 14.60 9.34 8.04
N ARG A 83 14.52 8.21 8.73
CA ARG A 83 15.63 7.23 8.80
C ARG A 83 15.24 5.90 8.22
N ASP A 84 14.17 5.32 8.73
CA ASP A 84 13.66 4.03 8.29
C ASP A 84 12.37 4.24 7.48
N ILE A 85 12.35 3.71 6.28
CA ILE A 85 11.16 3.72 5.40
C ILE A 85 10.71 2.28 5.24
N TRP A 86 9.60 1.99 5.88
CA TRP A 86 9.01 0.67 5.89
C TRP A 86 8.02 0.51 4.73
N GLY A 87 8.32 -0.40 3.83
CA GLY A 87 7.36 -0.92 2.85
C GLY A 87 6.61 -2.11 3.44
N VAL A 88 5.29 -2.11 3.33
CA VAL A 88 4.48 -3.28 3.67
C VAL A 88 3.74 -3.72 2.41
N ALA A 89 4.02 -4.91 1.93
CA ALA A 89 3.40 -5.51 0.77
C ALA A 89 2.74 -6.84 1.13
N LYS A 90 1.59 -7.13 0.55
CA LYS A 90 1.07 -8.49 0.56
C LYS A 90 1.79 -9.30 -0.51
N VAL A 91 1.79 -10.62 -0.37
CA VAL A 91 2.33 -11.53 -1.40
C VAL A 91 1.38 -11.72 -2.59
N TYR A 92 0.29 -11.00 -2.60
CA TYR A 92 -0.66 -10.81 -3.70
C TYR A 92 -1.18 -9.38 -3.65
N GLU A 93 -1.80 -8.89 -4.71
CA GLU A 93 -2.36 -7.55 -4.74
C GLU A 93 -3.86 -7.52 -4.48
N THR A 94 -4.32 -6.41 -3.93
CA THR A 94 -5.76 -6.17 -3.73
C THR A 94 -6.15 -4.78 -4.15
N TYR A 95 -7.34 -4.65 -4.73
CA TYR A 95 -7.88 -3.37 -5.16
C TYR A 95 -9.36 -3.23 -4.80
N VAL A 96 -9.77 -2.03 -4.44
CA VAL A 96 -11.18 -1.66 -4.22
C VAL A 96 -11.52 -0.46 -5.09
N GLY A 97 -12.35 -0.67 -6.08
CA GLY A 97 -12.78 0.38 -7.01
C GLY A 97 -13.48 -0.18 -8.23
N SER A 98 -13.68 0.66 -9.23
CA SER A 98 -14.41 0.32 -10.47
C SER A 98 -13.51 -0.14 -11.62
N LYS A 99 -12.19 -0.08 -11.46
CA LYS A 99 -11.25 -0.65 -12.42
C LYS A 99 -11.42 -2.17 -12.44
N LEU A 100 -11.36 -2.78 -13.62
CA LEU A 100 -11.21 -4.23 -13.74
C LEU A 100 -9.76 -4.58 -13.42
N PHE A 101 -9.55 -5.23 -12.30
CA PHE A 101 -8.24 -5.55 -11.75
C PHE A 101 -8.03 -7.07 -11.58
N GLU A 102 -9.07 -7.76 -11.14
CA GLU A 102 -9.02 -9.20 -10.91
C GLU A 102 -8.99 -9.99 -12.22
N GLY A 103 -8.10 -10.96 -12.29
CA GLY A 103 -8.06 -11.91 -13.40
C GLY A 103 -9.25 -12.91 -13.34
N VAL A 104 -9.38 -13.70 -14.40
CA VAL A 104 -10.49 -14.67 -14.53
C VAL A 104 -10.26 -15.99 -13.78
N ASP A 105 -9.09 -16.19 -13.15
CA ASP A 105 -8.76 -17.42 -12.45
C ASP A 105 -9.58 -17.55 -11.15
N PRO A 106 -10.30 -18.69 -10.95
CA PRO A 106 -11.06 -18.94 -9.72
C PRO A 106 -10.23 -18.90 -8.43
N ILE A 107 -8.91 -19.01 -8.52
CA ILE A 107 -7.99 -18.94 -7.38
C ILE A 107 -8.12 -17.62 -6.62
N PHE A 108 -8.42 -16.51 -7.29
CA PHE A 108 -8.55 -15.20 -6.66
C PHE A 108 -9.73 -15.11 -5.70
N ALA A 109 -10.83 -15.80 -6.00
CA ALA A 109 -11.96 -15.93 -5.07
C ALA A 109 -11.52 -16.66 -3.79
N LYS A 110 -10.71 -17.72 -3.92
CA LYS A 110 -10.19 -18.47 -2.78
C LYS A 110 -9.19 -17.65 -1.95
N ILE A 111 -8.28 -16.90 -2.60
CA ILE A 111 -7.37 -15.97 -1.91
C ILE A 111 -8.17 -14.93 -1.12
N ARG A 112 -9.24 -14.38 -1.71
CA ARG A 112 -10.12 -13.40 -1.05
C ARG A 112 -10.77 -13.96 0.22
N GLU A 113 -11.27 -15.17 0.16
CA GLU A 113 -11.92 -15.82 1.30
C GLU A 113 -10.92 -16.13 2.42
N VAL A 114 -9.83 -16.84 2.11
CA VAL A 114 -8.79 -17.22 3.08
C VAL A 114 -8.09 -15.99 3.66
N GLY A 115 -7.80 -15.01 2.81
CA GLY A 115 -7.17 -13.76 3.19
C GLY A 115 -8.09 -12.76 3.88
N GLU A 116 -9.39 -13.04 3.97
CA GLU A 116 -10.42 -12.12 4.50
C GLU A 116 -10.37 -10.74 3.81
N GLU A 117 -10.21 -10.75 2.48
CA GLU A 117 -10.01 -9.53 1.70
C GLU A 117 -11.32 -8.80 1.44
N PHE A 118 -11.79 -8.12 2.48
CA PHE A 118 -12.98 -7.27 2.48
C PHE A 118 -12.64 -5.89 3.03
N GLY A 119 -13.35 -4.87 2.57
CA GLY A 119 -13.16 -3.50 3.07
C GLY A 119 -13.63 -3.36 4.52
N ALA A 120 -12.74 -2.91 5.41
CA ALA A 120 -13.04 -2.78 6.83
C ALA A 120 -14.29 -1.91 7.12
N THR A 121 -14.48 -0.82 6.35
CA THR A 121 -15.59 0.11 6.55
C THR A 121 -16.84 -0.27 5.77
N THR A 122 -16.69 -0.86 4.59
CA THR A 122 -17.79 -1.06 3.63
C THR A 122 -18.19 -2.52 3.46
N GLY A 123 -17.39 -3.47 3.95
CA GLY A 123 -17.57 -4.90 3.73
C GLY A 123 -17.46 -5.32 2.25
N ARG A 124 -17.08 -4.40 1.34
CA ARG A 124 -16.96 -4.72 -0.09
C ARG A 124 -15.85 -5.75 -0.32
N PRO A 125 -16.09 -6.78 -1.14
CA PRO A 125 -15.02 -7.69 -1.54
C PRO A 125 -13.95 -6.92 -2.31
N ARG A 126 -12.69 -7.18 -2.00
CA ARG A 126 -11.56 -6.66 -2.77
C ARG A 126 -11.34 -7.53 -3.99
N GLN A 127 -11.04 -6.91 -5.11
CA GLN A 127 -10.49 -7.61 -6.27
C GLN A 127 -9.07 -8.06 -5.91
N VAL A 128 -8.68 -9.25 -6.35
CA VAL A 128 -7.37 -9.86 -6.04
C VAL A 128 -6.64 -10.17 -7.34
N ASN A 129 -5.33 -9.99 -7.34
CA ASN A 129 -4.44 -10.41 -8.43
C ASN A 129 -3.10 -10.86 -7.87
N TRP A 130 -2.27 -11.48 -8.69
CA TRP A 130 -0.89 -11.78 -8.34
C TRP A 130 -0.10 -10.49 -8.13
N LEU A 131 0.87 -10.52 -7.21
CA LEU A 131 1.77 -9.39 -6.95
C LEU A 131 2.58 -9.09 -8.22
N ASP A 132 2.49 -7.85 -8.71
CA ASP A 132 3.36 -7.34 -9.76
C ASP A 132 4.69 -6.89 -9.16
N PHE A 133 5.72 -7.68 -9.44
CA PHE A 133 7.03 -7.48 -8.84
C PHE A 133 7.77 -6.26 -9.40
N ASP A 134 7.55 -5.91 -10.67
CA ASP A 134 8.17 -4.72 -11.25
C ASP A 134 7.55 -3.43 -10.69
N LEU A 135 6.23 -3.43 -10.47
CA LEU A 135 5.57 -2.33 -9.78
C LEU A 135 6.04 -2.23 -8.31
N LEU A 136 6.22 -3.37 -7.63
CA LEU A 136 6.78 -3.37 -6.28
C LEU A 136 8.19 -2.76 -6.24
N LYS A 137 9.07 -3.11 -7.18
CA LYS A 137 10.42 -2.52 -7.28
C LYS A 137 10.34 -1.01 -7.53
N MET A 138 9.42 -0.56 -8.37
CA MET A 138 9.18 0.87 -8.56
C MET A 138 8.77 1.56 -7.26
N ALA A 139 7.86 0.97 -6.50
CA ALA A 139 7.42 1.50 -5.20
C ALA A 139 8.58 1.59 -4.20
N ILE A 140 9.42 0.55 -4.12
CA ILE A 140 10.62 0.52 -3.29
C ILE A 140 11.55 1.68 -3.65
N ASN A 141 11.87 1.83 -4.93
CA ASN A 141 12.81 2.84 -5.42
C ASN A 141 12.29 4.27 -5.21
N ILE A 142 11.05 4.55 -5.55
CA ILE A 142 10.46 5.89 -5.43
C ILE A 142 10.37 6.34 -3.97
N ASN A 143 10.07 5.42 -3.07
CA ASN A 143 9.98 5.75 -1.65
C ASN A 143 11.32 5.64 -0.90
N GLY A 144 12.34 5.05 -1.50
CA GLY A 144 13.59 4.76 -0.79
C GLY A 144 13.40 3.78 0.36
N VAL A 145 12.54 2.76 0.15
CA VAL A 145 12.28 1.72 1.18
C VAL A 145 13.57 1.03 1.53
N ASN A 146 13.89 0.97 2.82
CA ASN A 146 15.04 0.22 3.34
C ASN A 146 14.64 -0.94 4.25
N LYS A 147 13.35 -1.08 4.59
CA LYS A 147 12.78 -2.21 5.32
C LYS A 147 11.50 -2.66 4.65
N LEU A 148 11.44 -3.91 4.20
CA LEU A 148 10.29 -4.44 3.45
C LEU A 148 9.70 -5.64 4.19
N VAL A 149 8.41 -5.56 4.48
CA VAL A 149 7.65 -6.66 5.07
C VAL A 149 6.69 -7.23 4.03
N PHE A 150 6.86 -8.50 3.69
CA PHE A 150 5.86 -9.25 2.97
C PHE A 150 4.89 -9.90 3.94
N ASN A 151 3.63 -9.52 3.85
CA ASN A 151 2.55 -10.02 4.69
C ASN A 151 1.67 -11.02 3.93
N LYS A 152 0.85 -11.78 4.66
CA LYS A 152 -0.12 -12.74 4.11
C LYS A 152 0.51 -13.98 3.45
N MET A 153 1.73 -14.36 3.84
CA MET A 153 2.35 -15.61 3.38
C MET A 153 1.49 -16.83 3.70
N ASP A 154 0.91 -16.87 4.89
CA ASP A 154 0.01 -17.92 5.38
C ASP A 154 -1.21 -18.16 4.47
N VAL A 155 -1.69 -17.16 3.77
CA VAL A 155 -2.80 -17.29 2.82
C VAL A 155 -2.39 -18.14 1.62
N LEU A 156 -1.24 -17.85 1.01
CA LEU A 156 -0.73 -18.64 -0.11
C LEU A 156 -0.32 -20.05 0.33
N ASP A 157 0.20 -20.20 1.56
CA ASP A 157 0.55 -21.49 2.14
C ASP A 157 -0.68 -22.37 2.37
N GLU A 158 -1.81 -21.79 2.78
CA GLU A 158 -3.06 -22.52 2.94
C GLU A 158 -3.64 -23.01 1.61
N ILE A 159 -3.60 -22.18 0.57
CA ILE A 159 -4.12 -22.52 -0.76
C ILE A 159 -3.16 -23.33 -1.62
N LYS A 160 -1.90 -23.48 -1.20
CA LYS A 160 -0.84 -24.24 -1.90
C LYS A 160 -0.54 -23.69 -3.31
N THR A 161 -0.52 -22.37 -3.46
CA THR A 161 -0.26 -21.72 -4.74
C THR A 161 0.58 -20.47 -4.50
N TRP A 162 1.76 -20.39 -5.13
CA TRP A 162 2.71 -19.30 -4.96
C TRP A 162 3.13 -18.76 -6.31
N ASN A 163 2.53 -17.66 -6.71
CA ASN A 163 2.77 -17.06 -8.02
C ASN A 163 3.08 -15.57 -7.88
N LEU A 164 3.94 -15.09 -8.75
CA LEU A 164 4.27 -13.68 -8.93
C LEU A 164 4.16 -13.32 -10.41
N TYR A 165 4.02 -12.02 -10.67
CA TYR A 165 3.94 -11.46 -12.01
C TYR A 165 4.96 -10.31 -12.14
N ASN A 166 5.51 -10.08 -13.33
CA ASN A 166 6.43 -8.97 -13.58
C ASN A 166 6.04 -8.12 -14.80
N GLY A 167 4.76 -7.85 -14.95
CA GLY A 167 4.25 -7.08 -16.09
C GLY A 167 4.16 -7.87 -17.40
N ILE A 168 4.95 -8.93 -17.57
CA ILE A 168 5.02 -9.75 -18.80
C ILE A 168 4.87 -11.24 -18.50
N ASN A 169 5.62 -11.75 -17.54
CA ASN A 169 5.71 -13.18 -17.25
C ASN A 169 5.10 -13.53 -15.90
N MET A 170 4.47 -14.70 -15.84
CA MET A 170 4.07 -15.35 -14.61
C MET A 170 5.21 -16.26 -14.12
N PHE A 171 5.54 -16.16 -12.84
CA PHE A 171 6.46 -17.04 -12.14
C PHE A 171 5.67 -17.91 -11.18
N GLU A 172 5.76 -19.21 -11.36
CA GLU A 172 5.08 -20.20 -10.52
C GLU A 172 6.11 -20.95 -9.68
N PHE A 173 5.85 -21.08 -8.39
CA PHE A 173 6.74 -21.74 -7.45
C PHE A 173 6.06 -22.98 -6.87
N THR A 174 6.85 -23.98 -6.53
CA THR A 174 6.34 -25.25 -5.99
C THR A 174 6.11 -25.18 -4.48
N LYS A 175 6.74 -24.23 -3.81
CA LYS A 175 6.64 -24.01 -2.37
C LYS A 175 6.99 -22.57 -2.01
N SER A 176 6.59 -22.17 -0.81
CA SER A 176 6.78 -20.83 -0.25
C SER A 176 8.24 -20.39 -0.22
N GLU A 177 9.14 -21.30 0.19
CA GLU A 177 10.56 -21.00 0.33
C GLU A 177 11.22 -20.67 -1.01
N ASP A 178 10.79 -21.29 -2.11
CA ASP A 178 11.33 -21.02 -3.45
C ASP A 178 10.93 -19.61 -3.90
N MET A 179 9.68 -19.17 -3.62
CA MET A 179 9.22 -17.82 -3.90
C MET A 179 9.97 -16.79 -3.05
N GLN A 180 10.13 -17.03 -1.75
CA GLN A 180 10.88 -16.16 -0.84
C GLN A 180 12.34 -16.02 -1.28
N TYR A 181 12.98 -17.11 -1.63
CA TYR A 181 14.35 -17.10 -2.15
C TYR A 181 14.45 -16.27 -3.44
N TRP A 182 13.54 -16.50 -4.38
CA TRP A 182 13.52 -15.73 -5.63
C TRP A 182 13.34 -14.22 -5.39
N ILE A 183 12.40 -13.82 -4.53
CA ILE A 183 12.20 -12.42 -4.15
C ILE A 183 13.49 -11.83 -3.58
N THR A 184 14.13 -12.54 -2.66
CA THR A 184 15.37 -12.11 -2.00
C THR A 184 16.50 -11.91 -3.02
N GLU A 185 16.67 -12.86 -3.95
CA GLU A 185 17.68 -12.75 -5.01
C GLU A 185 17.40 -11.59 -5.97
N MET A 186 16.14 -11.33 -6.30
CA MET A 186 15.76 -10.24 -7.19
C MET A 186 15.90 -8.84 -6.56
N LEU A 187 15.96 -8.76 -5.25
CA LEU A 187 16.15 -7.53 -4.48
C LEU A 187 17.56 -7.40 -3.85
N LYS A 188 18.46 -8.35 -4.05
CA LYS A 188 19.79 -8.39 -3.39
C LYS A 188 20.67 -7.18 -3.68
N ASP A 189 20.49 -6.54 -4.83
CA ASP A 189 21.24 -5.34 -5.22
C ASP A 189 20.58 -4.04 -4.69
N THR A 190 19.48 -4.18 -3.97
CA THR A 190 18.85 -3.08 -3.24
C THR A 190 19.29 -3.14 -1.77
N ASP A 191 19.42 -1.99 -1.14
CA ASP A 191 19.78 -1.88 0.28
C ASP A 191 18.52 -2.03 1.17
N VAL A 192 17.80 -3.17 0.99
CA VAL A 192 16.51 -3.43 1.64
C VAL A 192 16.58 -4.67 2.53
N ASP A 193 16.30 -4.49 3.82
CA ASP A 193 16.07 -5.60 4.75
C ASP A 193 14.67 -6.19 4.50
N ILE A 194 14.59 -7.50 4.28
CA ILE A 194 13.33 -8.19 3.93
C ILE A 194 12.87 -9.10 5.07
N VAL A 195 11.59 -9.00 5.43
CA VAL A 195 10.92 -9.90 6.37
C VAL A 195 9.68 -10.50 5.71
N PHE A 196 9.50 -11.81 5.83
CA PHE A 196 8.29 -12.51 5.42
C PHE A 196 7.45 -12.87 6.65
N SER A 197 6.15 -12.60 6.61
CA SER A 197 5.26 -12.75 7.75
C SER A 197 3.89 -13.29 7.31
N GLY A 198 3.27 -14.07 8.17
CA GLY A 198 1.86 -14.45 8.04
C GLY A 198 0.91 -13.37 8.62
N ASN A 199 -0.38 -13.51 8.34
CA ASN A 199 -1.38 -12.59 8.87
C ASN A 199 -1.53 -12.69 10.42
N LYS A 200 -1.18 -13.84 10.99
CA LYS A 200 -1.31 -14.14 12.42
C LYS A 200 -0.05 -13.84 13.22
N ASP A 201 1.04 -13.57 12.52
CA ASP A 201 2.32 -13.27 13.16
C ASP A 201 2.33 -11.84 13.67
N ARG A 202 2.87 -11.66 14.87
CA ARG A 202 3.22 -10.33 15.37
C ARG A 202 4.70 -10.11 15.09
N ILE A 203 4.98 -9.08 14.33
CA ILE A 203 6.34 -8.62 14.02
C ILE A 203 6.89 -7.84 15.22
#